data_de1c47b1b244cfef95d5e472f9f05ea0
#
_entry.id   de1c47b1b244cfef95d5e472f9f05ea0
#
_cell.length_a   1.000
_cell.length_b   1.000
_cell.length_c   1.000
_cell.angle_alpha   90.00
_cell.angle_beta   90.00
_cell.angle_gamma   90.00
#
_symmetry.space_group_name_H-M   'P 1'
#
loop_
_entity.id
_entity.type
_entity.pdbx_description
1 polymer ?
#
loop_
_entity_poly.entity_id
_entity_poly.type
_entity_poly.pdbx_seq_one_letter_code
_entity_poly.pdbx_strand_id
1 'polypeptide(L)'
;GTPHEELVQIHGRVGGMARACISREIRLFTKTGGSPVSDWLRALARHVHESQGGPGVAAIGLCLTGNFAWSVAVDPAVTAAVAGEPALPFNEAASIHLQPEEAEALRSREGLEVMALRFSGDPSCKAERFTALEQLLGEKLQTRVLPDDAKNPAGNPFPHAVLTKDLIAEDGEPTF
;
A
#
# COMPACT_ATOMS: atom_id res chain seq x y z
N GLY A 1 4.52 -5.95 29.51
CA GLY A 1 5.86 -6.30 29.03
C GLY A 1 6.92 -5.61 29.87
N THR A 2 8.11 -6.20 29.97
CA THR A 2 9.23 -5.54 30.65
C THR A 2 9.82 -4.45 29.73
N PRO A 3 10.45 -3.37 30.28
CA PRO A 3 11.11 -2.34 29.47
C PRO A 3 12.12 -2.90 28.47
N HIS A 4 12.70 -4.06 28.76
CA HIS A 4 13.64 -4.75 27.88
C HIS A 4 12.94 -5.38 26.67
N GLU A 5 11.76 -5.98 26.84
CA GLU A 5 10.96 -6.55 25.74
C GLU A 5 10.47 -5.46 24.79
N GLU A 6 10.07 -4.30 25.30
CA GLU A 6 9.69 -3.16 24.48
C GLU A 6 10.87 -2.61 23.66
N LEU A 7 12.05 -2.48 24.27
CA LEU A 7 13.26 -2.04 23.58
C LEU A 7 13.69 -3.04 22.48
N VAL A 8 13.63 -4.33 22.76
CA VAL A 8 13.93 -5.37 21.76
C VAL A 8 12.93 -5.32 20.59
N GLN A 9 11.65 -5.12 20.87
CA GLN A 9 10.63 -4.97 19.82
C GLN A 9 10.85 -3.70 18.98
N ILE A 10 11.18 -2.57 19.60
CA ILE A 10 11.46 -1.31 18.89
C ILE A 10 12.69 -1.47 18.00
N HIS A 11 13.79 -1.99 18.52
CA HIS A 11 15.01 -2.23 17.74
C HIS A 11 14.81 -3.24 16.62
N GLY A 12 14.03 -4.29 16.84
CA GLY A 12 13.67 -5.27 15.81
C GLY A 12 12.85 -4.66 14.67
N ARG A 13 11.90 -3.78 14.98
CA ARG A 13 11.07 -3.08 13.97
C ARG A 13 11.87 -2.07 13.17
N VAL A 14 12.67 -1.22 13.83
CA VAL A 14 13.52 -0.23 13.15
C VAL A 14 14.59 -0.95 12.31
N GLY A 15 15.21 -1.99 12.82
CA GLY A 15 16.17 -2.80 12.08
C GLY A 15 15.54 -3.53 10.89
N GLY A 16 14.32 -4.03 11.03
CA GLY A 16 13.55 -4.66 9.94
C GLY A 16 13.20 -3.68 8.85
N MET A 17 12.69 -2.51 9.21
CA MET A 17 12.35 -1.45 8.25
C MET A 17 13.59 -0.92 7.53
N ALA A 18 14.70 -0.69 8.26
CA ALA A 18 15.96 -0.27 7.66
C ALA A 18 16.48 -1.32 6.65
N ARG A 19 16.43 -2.61 7.00
CA ARG A 19 16.82 -3.70 6.09
C ARG A 19 15.94 -3.76 4.84
N ALA A 20 14.63 -3.58 4.99
CA ALA A 20 13.71 -3.51 3.85
C ALA A 20 14.07 -2.34 2.94
N CYS A 21 14.25 -1.12 3.50
CA CYS A 21 14.59 0.08 2.72
C CYS A 21 15.93 -0.03 1.97
N ILE A 22 16.88 -0.82 2.46
CA ILE A 22 18.18 -1.05 1.79
C ILE A 22 18.20 -2.31 0.94
N SER A 23 17.11 -3.10 0.93
CA SER A 23 17.04 -4.28 0.08
C SER A 23 17.15 -3.90 -1.39
N ARG A 24 17.78 -4.78 -2.17
CA ARG A 24 17.95 -4.58 -3.61
C ARG A 24 16.61 -4.42 -4.31
N GLU A 25 15.63 -5.19 -3.91
CA GLU A 25 14.29 -5.28 -4.49
C GLU A 25 13.52 -3.97 -4.29
N ILE A 26 13.49 -3.45 -3.07
CA ILE A 26 12.85 -2.17 -2.75
C ILE A 26 13.56 -1.02 -3.47
N ARG A 27 14.91 -1.04 -3.50
CA ARG A 27 15.68 -0.01 -4.22
C ARG A 27 15.45 -0.03 -5.73
N LEU A 28 15.27 -1.21 -6.34
CA LEU A 28 14.89 -1.32 -7.75
C LEU A 28 13.49 -0.76 -7.95
N PHE A 29 12.52 -1.21 -7.17
CA PHE A 29 11.15 -0.71 -7.23
C PHE A 29 11.09 0.81 -7.12
N THR A 30 11.78 1.41 -6.13
CA THR A 30 11.79 2.86 -5.95
C THR A 30 12.52 3.65 -7.06
N LYS A 31 13.38 3.02 -7.83
CA LYS A 31 14.08 3.67 -8.94
C LYS A 31 13.39 3.54 -10.28
N THR A 32 12.73 2.43 -10.50
CA THR A 32 12.25 2.04 -11.84
C THR A 32 10.75 1.76 -11.89
N GLY A 33 10.08 1.67 -10.74
CA GLY A 33 8.68 1.23 -10.66
C GLY A 33 8.48 -0.27 -10.86
N GLY A 34 9.45 -0.96 -11.47
CA GLY A 34 9.44 -2.41 -11.64
C GLY A 34 10.40 -3.12 -10.69
N SER A 35 10.06 -4.32 -10.26
CA SER A 35 10.98 -5.14 -9.45
C SER A 35 10.68 -6.64 -9.61
N PRO A 36 11.69 -7.51 -9.38
CA PRO A 36 11.46 -8.96 -9.37
C PRO A 36 10.38 -9.38 -8.36
N VAL A 37 10.16 -8.60 -7.30
CA VAL A 37 9.09 -8.84 -6.33
C VAL A 37 7.73 -8.60 -6.95
N SER A 38 7.55 -7.51 -7.72
CA SER A 38 6.30 -7.25 -8.44
C SER A 38 5.99 -8.38 -9.43
N ASP A 39 6.98 -8.83 -10.17
CA ASP A 39 6.82 -9.93 -11.13
C ASP A 39 6.46 -11.25 -10.45
N TRP A 40 7.11 -11.53 -9.32
CA TRP A 40 6.80 -12.72 -8.52
C TRP A 40 5.39 -12.65 -7.93
N LEU A 41 4.97 -11.50 -7.40
CA LEU A 41 3.62 -11.30 -6.86
C LEU A 41 2.54 -11.44 -7.95
N ARG A 42 2.79 -10.95 -9.15
CA ARG A 42 1.90 -11.15 -10.31
C ARG A 42 1.80 -12.64 -10.67
N ALA A 43 2.92 -13.34 -10.71
CA ALA A 43 2.92 -14.79 -10.95
C ALA A 43 2.17 -15.56 -9.85
N LEU A 44 2.33 -15.15 -8.59
CA LEU A 44 1.57 -15.70 -7.47
C LEU A 44 0.07 -15.42 -7.62
N ALA A 45 -0.33 -14.21 -7.99
CA ALA A 45 -1.72 -13.84 -8.20
C ALA A 45 -2.37 -14.72 -9.29
N ARG A 46 -1.69 -14.93 -10.43
CA ARG A 46 -2.16 -15.87 -11.47
C ARG A 46 -2.31 -17.29 -10.94
N HIS A 47 -1.29 -17.80 -10.25
CA HIS A 47 -1.32 -19.15 -9.70
C HIS A 47 -2.48 -19.34 -8.70
N VAL A 48 -2.72 -18.37 -7.83
CA VAL A 48 -3.83 -18.42 -6.87
C VAL A 48 -5.17 -18.41 -7.63
N HIS A 49 -5.33 -17.50 -8.58
CA HIS A 49 -6.55 -17.43 -9.40
C HIS A 49 -6.81 -18.75 -10.16
N GLU A 50 -5.81 -19.30 -10.81
CA GLU A 50 -5.90 -20.57 -11.54
C GLU A 50 -6.26 -21.75 -10.61
N SER A 51 -5.68 -21.78 -9.41
CA SER A 51 -5.88 -22.89 -8.47
C SER A 51 -7.19 -22.81 -7.68
N GLN A 52 -7.67 -21.60 -7.36
CA GLN A 52 -8.86 -21.38 -6.54
C GLN A 52 -10.11 -21.04 -7.38
N GLY A 53 -9.92 -20.55 -8.60
CA GLY A 53 -11.01 -20.05 -9.45
C GLY A 53 -11.57 -18.72 -8.96
N GLY A 54 -12.82 -18.43 -9.33
CA GLY A 54 -13.50 -17.19 -8.97
C GLY A 54 -13.21 -16.02 -9.93
N PRO A 55 -13.62 -14.79 -9.58
CA PRO A 55 -13.50 -13.63 -10.47
C PRO A 55 -12.07 -13.10 -10.58
N GLY A 56 -11.19 -13.46 -9.67
CA GLY A 56 -9.81 -13.00 -9.56
C GLY A 56 -9.36 -12.94 -8.11
N VAL A 57 -8.23 -12.30 -7.88
CA VAL A 57 -7.64 -12.09 -6.55
C VAL A 57 -7.64 -10.60 -6.20
N ALA A 58 -7.60 -10.30 -4.90
CA ALA A 58 -7.39 -8.95 -4.41
C ALA A 58 -5.94 -8.79 -3.89
N ALA A 59 -5.35 -7.61 -4.13
CA ALA A 59 -4.04 -7.25 -3.60
C ALA A 59 -4.19 -6.17 -2.53
N ILE A 60 -3.57 -6.36 -1.36
CA ILE A 60 -3.52 -5.36 -0.30
C ILE A 60 -2.07 -5.03 0.00
N GLY A 61 -1.72 -3.75 -0.05
CA GLY A 61 -0.42 -3.23 0.32
C GLY A 61 -0.54 -2.13 1.36
N LEU A 62 0.34 -2.13 2.37
CA LEU A 62 0.32 -1.15 3.45
C LEU A 62 1.69 -0.49 3.61
N CYS A 63 1.71 0.82 3.90
CA CYS A 63 2.92 1.57 4.17
C CYS A 63 4.00 1.36 3.09
N LEU A 64 5.13 0.74 3.44
CA LEU A 64 6.24 0.42 2.55
C LEU A 64 5.81 -0.41 1.32
N THR A 65 4.81 -1.25 1.48
CA THR A 65 4.30 -2.13 0.40
C THR A 65 3.07 -1.57 -0.30
N GLY A 66 2.58 -0.40 0.09
CA GLY A 66 1.35 0.19 -0.47
C GLY A 66 1.39 0.33 -1.98
N ASN A 67 2.50 0.83 -2.53
CA ASN A 67 2.64 1.00 -3.97
C ASN A 67 2.71 -0.33 -4.76
N PHE A 68 3.03 -1.45 -4.09
CA PHE A 68 2.97 -2.76 -4.75
C PHE A 68 1.54 -3.20 -5.07
N ALA A 69 0.53 -2.69 -4.36
CA ALA A 69 -0.86 -3.07 -4.61
C ALA A 69 -1.27 -2.79 -6.06
N TRP A 70 -1.04 -1.57 -6.56
CA TRP A 70 -1.34 -1.24 -7.96
C TRP A 70 -0.30 -1.76 -8.95
N SER A 71 0.97 -1.90 -8.55
CA SER A 71 1.96 -2.57 -9.39
C SER A 71 1.55 -4.03 -9.67
N VAL A 72 1.01 -4.74 -8.68
CA VAL A 72 0.49 -6.10 -8.86
C VAL A 72 -0.83 -6.10 -9.63
N ALA A 73 -1.67 -5.08 -9.45
CA ALA A 73 -2.96 -4.92 -10.13
C ALA A 73 -2.86 -4.68 -11.64
N VAL A 74 -1.66 -4.49 -12.18
CA VAL A 74 -1.42 -4.53 -13.64
C VAL A 74 -1.77 -5.91 -14.22
N ASP A 75 -1.63 -6.98 -13.42
CA ASP A 75 -1.94 -8.34 -13.87
C ASP A 75 -3.47 -8.58 -13.93
N PRO A 76 -3.98 -9.18 -15.03
CA PRO A 76 -5.40 -9.46 -15.19
C PRO A 76 -6.02 -10.34 -14.12
N ALA A 77 -5.26 -11.20 -13.46
CA ALA A 77 -5.75 -12.04 -12.38
C ALA A 77 -6.15 -11.22 -11.11
N VAL A 78 -5.68 -9.96 -11.00
CA VAL A 78 -6.03 -9.08 -9.88
C VAL A 78 -7.21 -8.20 -10.26
N THR A 79 -8.33 -8.33 -9.58
CA THR A 79 -9.56 -7.58 -9.84
C THR A 79 -9.81 -6.46 -8.85
N ALA A 80 -9.14 -6.47 -7.70
CA ALA A 80 -9.21 -5.40 -6.72
C ALA A 80 -7.84 -5.12 -6.10
N ALA A 81 -7.55 -3.85 -5.79
CA ALA A 81 -6.33 -3.44 -5.12
C ALA A 81 -6.62 -2.42 -4.01
N VAL A 82 -6.08 -2.65 -2.84
CA VAL A 82 -6.19 -1.72 -1.70
C VAL A 82 -4.79 -1.28 -1.27
N ALA A 83 -4.56 0.02 -1.21
CA ALA A 83 -3.34 0.59 -0.67
C ALA A 83 -3.64 1.46 0.57
N GLY A 84 -3.23 0.96 1.72
CA GLY A 84 -3.23 1.73 2.96
C GLY A 84 -1.91 2.50 3.10
N GLU A 85 -1.99 3.80 3.33
CA GLU A 85 -0.86 4.70 3.58
C GLU A 85 0.40 4.44 2.73
N PRO A 86 0.30 4.39 1.39
CA PRO A 86 1.45 4.07 0.54
C PRO A 86 2.57 5.09 0.72
N ALA A 87 3.70 4.64 1.28
CA ALA A 87 4.73 5.54 1.78
C ALA A 87 5.97 5.66 0.87
N LEU A 88 6.19 4.75 -0.08
CA LEU A 88 7.34 4.80 -0.99
C LEU A 88 7.06 5.59 -2.27
N PRO A 89 8.07 6.28 -2.79
CA PRO A 89 9.31 6.69 -2.13
C PRO A 89 9.03 7.89 -1.21
N PHE A 90 9.77 7.99 -0.14
CA PHE A 90 9.59 9.08 0.84
C PHE A 90 9.96 10.47 0.30
N ASN A 91 10.84 10.53 -0.69
CA ASN A 91 11.38 11.78 -1.26
C ASN A 91 10.62 12.26 -2.50
N GLU A 92 9.65 11.50 -2.99
CA GLU A 92 8.87 11.84 -4.18
C GLU A 92 7.37 11.71 -3.87
N ALA A 93 6.80 12.76 -3.32
CA ALA A 93 5.44 12.76 -2.78
C ALA A 93 4.38 12.29 -3.78
N ALA A 94 4.48 12.71 -5.04
CA ALA A 94 3.54 12.38 -6.10
C ALA A 94 3.85 11.05 -6.84
N SER A 95 4.98 10.40 -6.55
CA SER A 95 5.35 9.19 -7.28
C SER A 95 4.47 8.00 -6.92
N ILE A 96 3.95 7.32 -7.94
CA ILE A 96 3.17 6.09 -7.83
C ILE A 96 3.96 4.84 -8.21
N HIS A 97 5.20 5.01 -8.67
CA HIS A 97 6.12 3.94 -9.03
C HIS A 97 5.52 2.86 -9.95
N LEU A 98 5.13 3.28 -11.12
CA LEU A 98 4.79 2.41 -12.24
C LEU A 98 5.66 2.77 -13.45
N GLN A 99 6.01 1.76 -14.24
CA GLN A 99 6.54 2.00 -15.57
C GLN A 99 5.47 2.63 -16.46
N PRO A 100 5.80 3.41 -17.49
CA PRO A 100 4.81 4.01 -18.38
C PRO A 100 3.82 3.01 -18.98
N GLU A 101 4.32 1.83 -19.37
CA GLU A 101 3.52 0.74 -19.92
C GLU A 101 2.58 0.12 -18.86
N GLU A 102 3.03 0.02 -17.63
CA GLU A 102 2.23 -0.45 -16.50
C GLU A 102 1.14 0.55 -16.13
N ALA A 103 1.46 1.84 -16.13
CA ALA A 103 0.50 2.90 -15.90
C ALA A 103 -0.60 2.91 -16.95
N GLU A 104 -0.24 2.72 -18.24
CA GLU A 104 -1.21 2.63 -19.32
C GLU A 104 -2.05 1.35 -19.23
N ALA A 105 -1.43 0.21 -18.94
CA ALA A 105 -2.13 -1.04 -18.69
C ALA A 105 -3.14 -0.91 -17.55
N LEU A 106 -2.76 -0.27 -16.44
CA LEU A 106 -3.65 -0.07 -15.30
C LEU A 106 -4.80 0.89 -15.64
N ARG A 107 -4.51 1.96 -16.40
CA ARG A 107 -5.53 2.93 -16.85
C ARG A 107 -6.56 2.28 -17.75
N SER A 108 -6.15 1.41 -18.66
CA SER A 108 -7.03 0.77 -19.63
C SER A 108 -7.80 -0.43 -19.07
N ARG A 109 -7.47 -0.94 -17.87
CA ARG A 109 -8.14 -2.09 -17.27
C ARG A 109 -9.61 -1.82 -16.96
N GLU A 110 -10.50 -2.58 -17.57
CA GLU A 110 -11.91 -2.63 -17.20
C GLU A 110 -12.14 -3.56 -16.01
N GLY A 111 -13.13 -3.24 -15.17
CA GLY A 111 -13.53 -4.07 -14.03
C GLY A 111 -12.52 -4.12 -12.87
N LEU A 112 -11.45 -3.32 -12.92
CA LEU A 112 -10.53 -3.18 -11.79
C LEU A 112 -11.09 -2.16 -10.80
N GLU A 113 -11.15 -2.54 -9.52
CA GLU A 113 -11.48 -1.65 -8.42
C GLU A 113 -10.22 -1.33 -7.62
N VAL A 114 -9.96 -0.04 -7.37
CA VAL A 114 -8.81 0.40 -6.58
C VAL A 114 -9.28 1.27 -5.43
N MET A 115 -8.77 0.99 -4.24
CA MET A 115 -9.00 1.84 -3.07
C MET A 115 -7.66 2.31 -2.49
N ALA A 116 -7.58 3.59 -2.13
CA ALA A 116 -6.44 4.16 -1.44
C ALA A 116 -6.90 4.87 -0.17
N LEU A 117 -6.21 4.60 0.95
CA LEU A 117 -6.53 5.15 2.26
C LEU A 117 -5.31 5.87 2.85
N ARG A 118 -5.54 6.98 3.55
CA ARG A 118 -4.52 7.68 4.35
C ARG A 118 -5.19 8.54 5.43
N PHE A 119 -4.40 8.90 6.44
CA PHE A 119 -4.77 10.04 7.30
C PHE A 119 -4.37 11.37 6.65
N SER A 120 -5.11 12.44 6.95
CA SER A 120 -4.88 13.78 6.39
C SER A 120 -3.48 14.32 6.71
N GLY A 121 -3.01 14.14 7.92
CA GLY A 121 -1.70 14.57 8.41
C GLY A 121 -0.58 13.52 8.34
N ASP A 122 -0.77 12.43 7.61
CA ASP A 122 0.27 11.40 7.48
C ASP A 122 1.57 11.98 6.91
N PRO A 123 2.69 11.95 7.66
CA PRO A 123 3.94 12.53 7.21
C PRO A 123 4.61 11.74 6.08
N SER A 124 4.28 10.47 5.92
CA SER A 124 4.90 9.55 4.96
C SER A 124 4.08 9.38 3.69
N CYS A 125 2.74 9.48 3.80
CA CYS A 125 1.83 9.38 2.66
C CYS A 125 1.20 10.74 2.37
N LYS A 126 1.78 11.49 1.44
CA LYS A 126 1.37 12.84 1.10
C LYS A 126 0.15 12.88 0.18
N ALA A 127 -0.59 14.01 0.22
CA ALA A 127 -1.77 14.23 -0.61
C ALA A 127 -1.46 14.19 -2.11
N GLU A 128 -0.28 14.64 -2.51
CA GLU A 128 0.18 14.67 -3.91
C GLU A 128 0.17 13.28 -4.56
N ARG A 129 0.40 12.22 -3.78
CA ARG A 129 0.31 10.84 -4.29
C ARG A 129 -1.12 10.45 -4.63
N PHE A 130 -2.07 10.86 -3.82
CA PHE A 130 -3.48 10.63 -4.08
C PHE A 130 -3.95 11.40 -5.31
N THR A 131 -3.54 12.65 -5.46
CA THR A 131 -3.81 13.43 -6.67
C THR A 131 -3.23 12.74 -7.92
N ALA A 132 -2.02 12.19 -7.85
CA ALA A 132 -1.43 11.46 -8.97
C ALA A 132 -2.20 10.16 -9.29
N LEU A 133 -2.68 9.44 -8.27
CA LEU A 133 -3.52 8.26 -8.45
C LEU A 133 -4.88 8.60 -9.08
N GLU A 134 -5.51 9.68 -8.64
CA GLU A 134 -6.77 10.18 -9.20
C GLU A 134 -6.63 10.55 -10.68
N GLN A 135 -5.52 11.20 -11.05
CA GLN A 135 -5.20 11.50 -12.44
C GLN A 135 -4.96 10.25 -13.30
N LEU A 136 -4.38 9.21 -12.71
CA LEU A 136 -4.11 7.96 -13.41
C LEU A 136 -5.36 7.10 -13.57
N LEU A 137 -6.14 6.92 -12.52
CA LEU A 137 -7.18 5.88 -12.43
C LEU A 137 -8.60 6.42 -12.62
N GLY A 138 -8.82 7.73 -12.40
CA GLY A 138 -10.14 8.34 -12.53
C GLY A 138 -11.19 7.65 -11.67
N GLU A 139 -12.31 7.29 -12.28
CA GLU A 139 -13.47 6.69 -11.60
C GLU A 139 -13.22 5.29 -11.01
N LYS A 140 -12.13 4.61 -11.38
CA LYS A 140 -11.75 3.32 -10.80
C LYS A 140 -11.21 3.45 -9.38
N LEU A 141 -10.77 4.65 -8.99
CA LEU A 141 -10.18 4.90 -7.70
C LEU A 141 -11.22 5.38 -6.69
N GLN A 142 -11.30 4.68 -5.58
CA GLN A 142 -11.97 5.16 -4.38
C GLN A 142 -10.91 5.64 -3.39
N THR A 143 -11.00 6.88 -2.94
CA THR A 143 -10.12 7.42 -1.92
C THR A 143 -10.82 7.57 -0.58
N ARG A 144 -10.10 7.32 0.49
CA ARG A 144 -10.52 7.60 1.87
C ARG A 144 -9.41 8.37 2.57
N VAL A 145 -9.65 9.65 2.82
CA VAL A 145 -8.77 10.51 3.61
C VAL A 145 -9.42 10.70 4.97
N LEU A 146 -8.83 10.10 5.98
CA LEU A 146 -9.35 10.12 7.35
C LEU A 146 -8.80 11.34 8.10
N PRO A 147 -9.61 11.99 8.94
CA PRO A 147 -9.10 13.03 9.82
C PRO A 147 -8.15 12.42 10.87
N ASP A 148 -7.19 13.19 11.34
CA ASP A 148 -6.13 12.69 12.22
C ASP A 148 -6.65 12.27 13.61
N ASP A 149 -7.77 12.83 14.04
CA ASP A 149 -8.45 12.48 15.30
C ASP A 149 -9.22 11.16 15.23
N ALA A 150 -9.47 10.62 14.03
CA ALA A 150 -9.99 9.27 13.85
C ALA A 150 -8.95 8.17 14.15
N LYS A 151 -7.68 8.56 14.39
CA LYS A 151 -6.60 7.63 14.73
C LYS A 151 -6.81 7.03 16.12
N ASN A 152 -6.51 5.73 16.25
CA ASN A 152 -6.45 5.07 17.56
C ASN A 152 -5.45 5.79 18.50
N PRO A 153 -5.89 6.32 19.65
CA PRO A 153 -5.01 7.00 20.60
C PRO A 153 -3.86 6.12 21.12
N ALA A 154 -4.08 4.80 21.19
CA ALA A 154 -3.06 3.82 21.58
C ALA A 154 -2.19 3.36 20.40
N GLY A 155 -2.41 3.90 19.21
CA GLY A 155 -1.70 3.57 17.98
C GLY A 155 -0.30 4.17 17.87
N ASN A 156 0.05 4.62 16.67
CA ASN A 156 1.35 5.26 16.44
C ASN A 156 1.40 6.68 17.04
N PRO A 157 2.59 7.25 17.29
CA PRO A 157 2.72 8.65 17.72
C PRO A 157 2.15 9.66 16.72
N PHE A 158 2.17 9.34 15.44
CA PHE A 158 1.60 10.14 14.34
C PHE A 158 0.63 9.27 13.51
N PRO A 159 -0.37 9.89 12.85
CA PRO A 159 -1.35 9.16 12.06
C PRO A 159 -0.67 8.53 10.84
N HIS A 160 -0.81 7.19 10.68
CA HIS A 160 -0.20 6.47 9.56
C HIS A 160 -0.91 5.14 9.26
N ALA A 161 -0.90 4.18 10.16
CA ALA A 161 -1.27 2.78 9.92
C ALA A 161 -2.81 2.58 9.88
N VAL A 162 -3.46 3.07 8.82
CA VAL A 162 -4.92 3.19 8.68
C VAL A 162 -5.66 1.88 8.94
N LEU A 163 -5.21 0.78 8.35
CA LEU A 163 -5.89 -0.51 8.42
C LEU A 163 -5.34 -1.45 9.50
N THR A 164 -4.45 -0.96 10.35
CA THR A 164 -3.80 -1.79 11.37
C THR A 164 -3.75 -1.09 12.73
N LYS A 165 -2.59 -0.55 13.10
CA LYS A 165 -2.33 -0.06 14.46
C LYS A 165 -3.14 1.18 14.82
N ASP A 166 -3.45 2.03 13.85
CA ASP A 166 -4.19 3.26 14.04
C ASP A 166 -5.71 3.09 13.76
N LEU A 167 -6.14 1.87 13.41
CA LEU A 167 -7.54 1.51 13.29
C LEU A 167 -8.19 1.47 14.66
N ILE A 168 -9.39 2.06 14.77
CA ILE A 168 -10.31 1.84 15.88
C ILE A 168 -11.38 0.86 15.41
N ALA A 169 -11.62 -0.18 16.20
CA ALA A 169 -12.72 -1.10 15.98
C ALA A 169 -13.61 -1.12 17.23
N GLU A 170 -14.91 -1.03 17.02
CA GLU A 170 -15.94 -1.17 18.04
C GLU A 170 -16.76 -2.44 17.71
N ASP A 171 -16.90 -3.32 18.68
CA ASP A 171 -17.58 -4.62 18.49
C ASP A 171 -17.05 -5.46 17.32
N GLY A 172 -15.77 -5.28 16.98
CA GLY A 172 -15.11 -5.98 15.87
C GLY A 172 -15.23 -5.32 14.50
N GLU A 173 -15.97 -4.22 14.39
CA GLU A 173 -16.15 -3.46 13.16
C GLU A 173 -15.31 -2.18 13.14
N PRO A 174 -14.71 -1.79 12.00
CA PRO A 174 -13.99 -0.53 11.89
C PRO A 174 -14.94 0.67 12.05
N THR A 175 -14.44 1.73 12.66
CA THR A 175 -15.23 2.96 12.95
C THR A 175 -15.22 3.97 11.78
N PHE A 176 -14.55 3.65 10.68
CA PHE A 176 -14.49 4.50 9.48
C PHE A 176 -14.46 3.70 8.18
#